data_2ae9e9e433ef224f4c6fc1025ae9bc37
#
_entry.id   2ae9e9e433ef224f4c6fc1025ae9bc37
#
_cell.length_a   1.000
_cell.length_b   1.000
_cell.length_c   1.000
_cell.angle_alpha   90.00
_cell.angle_beta   90.00
_cell.angle_gamma   90.00
#
_symmetry.space_group_name_H-M   'P 1'
#
loop_
_entity.id
_entity.type
_entity.pdbx_description
1 polymer ?
#
loop_
_entity_poly.entity_id
_entity_poly.type
_entity_poly.pdbx_seq_one_letter_code
_entity_poly.pdbx_strand_id
1 'polypeptide(L)'
;MNKQELIYDLHEDHKEWTSKLDFYKDDIKILTHRLEEIASKNNTPEVLTEVERFQNQFIIQNNNIDQIKHMITLVEDIIIKTIKENPVAADHKKMKNHEDERELVDSFEKNFNLLRTEFNIFSSKWM
;
A
#
# COMPACT_ATOMS: atom_id res chain seq x y z
N MET A 1 26.11 -1.25 -14.03
CA MET A 1 25.05 -2.28 -13.95
C MET A 1 24.67 -2.72 -15.36
N ASN A 2 24.60 -4.01 -15.62
CA ASN A 2 24.20 -4.51 -16.93
C ASN A 2 22.66 -4.66 -17.01
N LYS A 3 22.18 -4.96 -18.20
CA LYS A 3 20.73 -5.07 -18.47
C LYS A 3 20.04 -6.12 -17.61
N GLN A 4 20.67 -7.28 -17.39
CA GLN A 4 20.10 -8.36 -16.61
C GLN A 4 20.02 -8.01 -15.13
N GLU A 5 21.05 -7.37 -14.59
CA GLU A 5 21.07 -6.90 -13.20
C GLU A 5 20.00 -5.86 -12.96
N LEU A 6 19.78 -4.96 -13.91
CA LEU A 6 18.76 -3.92 -13.84
C LEU A 6 17.36 -4.53 -13.73
N ILE A 7 17.07 -5.51 -14.57
CA ILE A 7 15.78 -6.20 -14.58
C ILE A 7 15.59 -7.01 -13.30
N TYR A 8 16.65 -7.70 -12.86
CA TYR A 8 16.60 -8.52 -11.64
C TYR A 8 16.29 -7.67 -10.41
N ASP A 9 17.02 -6.58 -10.21
CA ASP A 9 16.82 -5.69 -9.06
C ASP A 9 15.41 -5.09 -9.05
N LEU A 10 14.94 -4.68 -10.21
CA LEU A 10 13.60 -4.13 -10.37
C LEU A 10 12.52 -5.14 -9.95
N HIS A 11 12.63 -6.38 -10.44
CA HIS A 11 11.69 -7.45 -10.10
C HIS A 11 11.70 -7.78 -8.62
N GLU A 12 12.89 -7.86 -8.01
CA GLU A 12 13.00 -8.21 -6.58
C GLU A 12 12.35 -7.15 -5.70
N ASP A 13 12.61 -5.88 -5.98
CA ASP A 13 12.02 -4.79 -5.21
C ASP A 13 10.49 -4.73 -5.41
N HIS A 14 10.03 -4.87 -6.64
CA HIS A 14 8.59 -4.86 -6.94
C HIS A 14 7.89 -6.06 -6.29
N LYS A 15 8.51 -7.20 -6.26
CA LYS A 15 7.98 -8.40 -5.62
C LYS A 15 7.85 -8.19 -4.11
N GLU A 16 8.87 -7.60 -3.49
CA GLU A 16 8.85 -7.29 -2.06
C GLU A 16 7.75 -6.28 -1.72
N TRP A 17 7.66 -5.19 -2.46
CA TRP A 17 6.64 -4.16 -2.24
C TRP A 17 5.23 -4.69 -2.46
N THR A 18 5.03 -5.47 -3.51
CA THR A 18 3.72 -6.09 -3.80
C THR A 18 3.31 -7.03 -2.66
N SER A 19 4.24 -7.83 -2.14
CA SER A 19 3.97 -8.71 -1.00
C SER A 19 3.58 -7.94 0.25
N LYS A 20 4.26 -6.83 0.54
CA LYS A 20 3.91 -5.95 1.66
C LYS A 20 2.51 -5.37 1.49
N LEU A 21 2.19 -4.88 0.30
CA LEU A 21 0.90 -4.27 0.01
C LEU A 21 -0.23 -5.30 0.11
N ASP A 22 0.01 -6.53 -0.34
CA ASP A 22 -0.95 -7.62 -0.21
C ASP A 22 -1.19 -7.97 1.26
N PHE A 23 -0.13 -7.97 2.07
CA PHE A 23 -0.24 -8.17 3.51
C PHE A 23 -1.13 -7.09 4.16
N TYR A 24 -0.90 -5.82 3.81
CA TYR A 24 -1.72 -4.73 4.34
C TYR A 24 -3.17 -4.82 3.87
N LYS A 25 -3.40 -5.30 2.67
CA LYS A 25 -4.75 -5.51 2.15
C LYS A 25 -5.50 -6.56 2.96
N ASP A 26 -4.84 -7.65 3.31
CA ASP A 26 -5.40 -8.67 4.18
C ASP A 26 -5.65 -8.13 5.59
N ASP A 27 -4.74 -7.32 6.10
CA ASP A 27 -4.87 -6.67 7.40
C ASP A 27 -6.10 -5.76 7.46
N ILE A 28 -6.35 -5.01 6.39
CA ILE A 28 -7.56 -4.17 6.28
C ILE A 28 -8.82 -5.01 6.40
N LYS A 29 -8.86 -6.20 5.84
CA LYS A 29 -10.02 -7.10 5.97
C LYS A 29 -10.26 -7.49 7.43
N ILE A 30 -9.18 -7.79 8.16
CA ILE A 30 -9.25 -8.14 9.58
C ILE A 30 -9.75 -6.96 10.40
N LEU A 31 -9.20 -5.76 10.16
CA LEU A 31 -9.59 -4.55 10.87
C LEU A 31 -11.04 -4.16 10.57
N THR A 32 -11.47 -4.33 9.33
CA THR A 32 -12.85 -4.08 8.91
C THR A 32 -13.82 -5.03 9.64
N HIS A 33 -13.44 -6.29 9.80
CA HIS A 33 -14.24 -7.28 10.53
C HIS A 33 -14.41 -6.88 12.00
N ARG A 34 -13.33 -6.45 12.64
CA ARG A 34 -13.38 -5.95 14.02
C ARG A 34 -14.27 -4.72 14.14
N LEU A 35 -14.18 -3.83 13.15
CA LEU A 35 -15.02 -2.63 13.11
C LEU A 35 -16.50 -2.98 13.04
N GLU A 36 -16.87 -3.97 12.24
CA GLU A 36 -18.23 -4.47 12.13
C GLU A 36 -18.73 -5.04 13.47
N GLU A 37 -17.87 -5.75 14.19
CA GLU A 37 -18.20 -6.27 15.53
C GLU A 37 -18.48 -5.12 16.51
N ILE A 38 -17.64 -4.08 16.50
CA ILE A 38 -17.83 -2.91 17.34
C ILE A 38 -19.16 -2.24 17.01
N ALA A 39 -19.47 -2.07 15.73
CA ALA A 39 -20.73 -1.47 15.29
C ALA A 39 -21.95 -2.27 15.74
N SER A 40 -21.83 -3.61 15.78
CA SER A 40 -22.92 -4.47 16.22
C SER A 40 -23.16 -4.42 17.73
N LYS A 41 -22.15 -4.08 18.52
CA LYS A 41 -22.22 -4.05 19.99
C LYS A 41 -22.52 -2.66 20.56
N ASN A 42 -22.43 -1.62 19.77
CA ASN A 42 -22.54 -0.23 20.21
C ASN A 42 -23.52 0.52 19.33
N ASN A 43 -24.43 1.26 19.93
CA ASN A 43 -25.45 2.00 19.18
C ASN A 43 -25.48 3.49 19.49
N THR A 44 -24.50 4.01 20.24
CA THR A 44 -24.46 5.45 20.53
C THR A 44 -23.95 6.22 19.31
N PRO A 45 -24.49 7.44 19.06
CA PRO A 45 -24.02 8.25 17.93
C PRO A 45 -22.53 8.53 17.94
N GLU A 46 -21.94 8.71 19.12
CA GLU A 46 -20.51 8.97 19.27
C GLU A 46 -19.67 7.82 18.69
N VAL A 47 -19.98 6.58 19.05
CA VAL A 47 -19.26 5.40 18.59
C VAL A 47 -19.50 5.16 17.12
N LEU A 48 -20.74 5.29 16.66
CA LEU A 48 -21.08 5.04 15.25
C LEU A 48 -20.44 6.07 14.31
N THR A 49 -20.26 7.31 14.77
CA THR A 49 -19.52 8.33 14.01
C THR A 49 -18.07 7.90 13.80
N GLU A 50 -17.41 7.40 14.84
CA GLU A 50 -16.05 6.89 14.74
C GLU A 50 -15.96 5.64 13.88
N VAL A 51 -16.94 4.75 13.96
CA VAL A 51 -17.02 3.56 13.11
C VAL A 51 -17.06 3.98 11.64
N GLU A 52 -17.87 4.95 11.29
CA GLU A 52 -17.97 5.46 9.91
C GLU A 52 -16.65 6.08 9.46
N ARG A 53 -15.99 6.84 10.33
CA ARG A 53 -14.69 7.43 10.03
C ARG A 53 -13.64 6.37 9.70
N PHE A 54 -13.53 5.33 10.53
CA PHE A 54 -12.58 4.23 10.28
C PHE A 54 -12.95 3.45 9.02
N GLN A 55 -14.23 3.20 8.78
CA GLN A 55 -14.68 2.52 7.59
C GLN A 55 -14.22 3.26 6.33
N ASN A 56 -14.40 4.57 6.30
CA ASN A 56 -13.98 5.40 5.19
C ASN A 56 -12.46 5.38 5.03
N GLN A 57 -11.70 5.43 6.12
CA GLN A 57 -10.25 5.36 6.07
C GLN A 57 -9.75 4.01 5.54
N PHE A 58 -10.38 2.91 5.92
CA PHE A 58 -10.01 1.59 5.40
C PHE A 58 -10.29 1.47 3.91
N ILE A 59 -11.38 2.03 3.44
CA ILE A 59 -11.70 2.07 2.00
C ILE A 59 -10.64 2.88 1.24
N ILE A 60 -10.27 4.04 1.76
CA ILE A 60 -9.23 4.90 1.16
C ILE A 60 -7.90 4.16 1.08
N GLN A 61 -7.48 3.51 2.16
CA GLN A 61 -6.20 2.80 2.19
C GLN A 61 -6.20 1.58 1.25
N ASN A 62 -7.32 0.88 1.17
CA ASN A 62 -7.46 -0.23 0.23
C ASN A 62 -7.32 0.23 -1.23
N ASN A 63 -7.94 1.37 -1.57
CA ASN A 63 -7.82 1.96 -2.89
C ASN A 63 -6.39 2.43 -3.17
N ASN A 64 -5.71 3.00 -2.17
CA ASN A 64 -4.31 3.42 -2.29
C ASN A 64 -3.40 2.23 -2.61
N ILE A 65 -3.61 1.09 -1.95
CA ILE A 65 -2.88 -0.15 -2.24
C ILE A 65 -3.03 -0.53 -3.70
N ASP A 66 -4.26 -0.56 -4.20
CA ASP A 66 -4.53 -0.95 -5.57
C ASP A 66 -3.88 0.00 -6.58
N GLN A 67 -3.90 1.30 -6.29
CA GLN A 67 -3.27 2.31 -7.13
C GLN A 67 -1.73 2.15 -7.17
N ILE A 68 -1.11 1.93 -6.02
CA ILE A 68 0.34 1.74 -5.94
C ILE A 68 0.75 0.47 -6.69
N LYS A 69 0.02 -0.64 -6.50
CA LYS A 69 0.29 -1.90 -7.21
C LYS A 69 0.16 -1.72 -8.72
N HIS A 70 -0.85 -1.00 -9.16
CA HIS A 70 -1.04 -0.71 -10.58
C HIS A 70 0.11 0.11 -11.15
N MET A 71 0.55 1.13 -10.42
CA MET A 71 1.69 1.95 -10.83
C MET A 71 2.98 1.15 -10.90
N ILE A 72 3.23 0.27 -9.94
CA ILE A 72 4.40 -0.62 -9.94
C ILE A 72 4.42 -1.45 -11.22
N THR A 73 3.29 -2.03 -11.59
CA THR A 73 3.16 -2.82 -12.82
C THR A 73 3.46 -1.99 -14.07
N LEU A 74 2.89 -0.79 -14.15
CA LEU A 74 3.11 0.10 -15.30
C LEU A 74 4.58 0.55 -15.41
N VAL A 75 5.19 0.91 -14.30
CA VAL A 75 6.59 1.34 -14.28
C VAL A 75 7.50 0.18 -14.70
N GLU A 76 7.26 -1.03 -14.22
CA GLU A 76 8.03 -2.20 -14.60
C GLU A 76 7.96 -2.44 -16.10
N ASP A 77 6.75 -2.41 -16.67
CA ASP A 77 6.55 -2.62 -18.10
C ASP A 77 7.28 -1.57 -18.94
N ILE A 78 7.20 -0.30 -18.54
CA ILE A 78 7.86 0.81 -19.23
C ILE A 78 9.39 0.66 -19.18
N ILE A 79 9.93 0.31 -18.01
CA ILE A 79 11.37 0.16 -17.82
C ILE A 79 11.90 -1.01 -18.62
N ILE A 80 11.22 -2.15 -18.59
CA ILE A 80 11.61 -3.33 -19.36
C ILE A 80 11.64 -3.01 -20.86
N LYS A 81 10.62 -2.32 -21.35
CA LYS A 81 10.56 -1.88 -22.75
C LYS A 81 11.71 -0.93 -23.08
N THR A 82 11.98 0.05 -22.22
CA THR A 82 13.05 1.02 -22.41
C THR A 82 14.42 0.36 -22.41
N ILE A 83 14.64 -0.64 -21.52
CA ILE A 83 15.88 -1.41 -21.47
C ILE A 83 16.14 -2.12 -22.80
N LYS A 84 15.10 -2.67 -23.43
CA LYS A 84 15.23 -3.34 -24.73
C LYS A 84 15.59 -2.38 -25.85
N GLU A 85 15.06 -1.15 -25.81
CA GLU A 85 15.25 -0.15 -26.85
C GLU A 85 16.50 0.70 -26.64
N ASN A 86 16.77 1.11 -25.39
CA ASN A 86 17.89 2.00 -25.05
C ASN A 86 18.34 1.77 -23.60
N PRO A 87 19.32 0.86 -23.38
CA PRO A 87 19.78 0.52 -22.03
C PRO A 87 20.34 1.70 -21.22
N VAL A 88 20.99 2.68 -21.88
CA VAL A 88 21.57 3.83 -21.19
C VAL A 88 20.49 4.74 -20.63
N ALA A 89 19.47 5.05 -21.43
CA ALA A 89 18.33 5.85 -21.00
C ALA A 89 17.52 5.14 -19.89
N ALA A 90 17.44 3.81 -19.97
CA ALA A 90 16.73 3.00 -18.98
C ALA A 90 17.34 3.11 -17.58
N ASP A 91 18.66 3.22 -17.48
CA ASP A 91 19.34 3.30 -16.19
C ASP A 91 18.92 4.55 -15.40
N HIS A 92 18.91 5.71 -16.04
CA HIS A 92 18.45 6.95 -15.42
C HIS A 92 16.98 6.89 -15.05
N LYS A 93 16.14 6.38 -15.95
CA LYS A 93 14.70 6.25 -15.74
C LYS A 93 14.37 5.31 -14.60
N LYS A 94 15.09 4.19 -14.50
CA LYS A 94 14.93 3.24 -13.40
C LYS A 94 15.22 3.92 -12.06
N MET A 95 16.31 4.65 -11.95
CA MET A 95 16.69 5.30 -10.68
C MET A 95 15.62 6.27 -10.19
N LYS A 96 15.12 7.13 -11.07
CA LYS A 96 14.11 8.12 -10.71
C LYS A 96 12.78 7.46 -10.33
N ASN A 97 12.27 6.58 -11.18
CA ASN A 97 10.98 5.93 -10.94
C ASN A 97 11.03 5.02 -9.73
N HIS A 98 12.16 4.40 -9.49
CA HIS A 98 12.38 3.50 -8.36
C HIS A 98 12.33 4.25 -7.03
N GLU A 99 12.93 5.44 -6.97
CA GLU A 99 12.86 6.30 -5.78
C GLU A 99 11.45 6.79 -5.52
N ASP A 100 10.73 7.22 -6.56
CA ASP A 100 9.35 7.66 -6.46
C ASP A 100 8.44 6.55 -5.95
N GLU A 101 8.62 5.33 -6.46
CA GLU A 101 7.86 4.16 -6.00
C GLU A 101 8.16 3.84 -4.54
N ARG A 102 9.44 3.87 -4.16
CA ARG A 102 9.84 3.62 -2.77
C ARG A 102 9.21 4.62 -1.83
N GLU A 103 9.23 5.90 -2.18
CA GLU A 103 8.61 6.95 -1.38
C GLU A 103 7.11 6.73 -1.20
N LEU A 104 6.43 6.29 -2.25
CA LEU A 104 4.99 6.00 -2.18
C LEU A 104 4.70 4.82 -1.27
N VAL A 105 5.47 3.75 -1.37
CA VAL A 105 5.32 2.58 -0.50
C VAL A 105 5.62 2.94 0.95
N ASP A 106 6.71 3.66 1.19
CA ASP A 106 7.11 4.07 2.54
C ASP A 106 6.07 5.01 3.17
N SER A 107 5.55 5.96 2.40
CA SER A 107 4.51 6.88 2.87
C SER A 107 3.22 6.13 3.18
N PHE A 108 2.84 5.17 2.34
CA PHE A 108 1.69 4.33 2.60
C PHE A 108 1.86 3.55 3.91
N GLU A 109 2.99 2.90 4.10
CA GLU A 109 3.27 2.12 5.32
C GLU A 109 3.17 2.99 6.57
N LYS A 110 3.76 4.18 6.53
CA LYS A 110 3.73 5.11 7.65
C LYS A 110 2.30 5.51 7.99
N ASN A 111 1.54 5.91 7.00
CA ASN A 111 0.15 6.34 7.19
C ASN A 111 -0.74 5.20 7.65
N PHE A 112 -0.55 4.01 7.09
CA PHE A 112 -1.33 2.84 7.48
C PHE A 112 -1.02 2.42 8.92
N ASN A 113 0.23 2.44 9.33
CA ASN A 113 0.62 2.10 10.70
C ASN A 113 0.04 3.08 11.72
N LEU A 114 -0.03 4.37 11.39
CA LEU A 114 -0.70 5.37 12.23
C LEU A 114 -2.18 5.07 12.36
N LEU A 115 -2.84 4.76 11.26
CA LEU A 115 -4.26 4.41 11.25
C LEU A 115 -4.53 3.15 12.07
N ARG A 116 -3.68 2.14 11.93
CA ARG A 116 -3.79 0.89 12.71
C ARG A 116 -3.66 1.18 14.20
N THR A 117 -2.72 2.01 14.59
CA THR A 117 -2.52 2.39 16.00
C THR A 117 -3.75 3.08 16.55
N GLU A 118 -4.30 4.06 15.82
CA GLU A 118 -5.53 4.74 16.21
C GLU A 118 -6.69 3.75 16.35
N PHE A 119 -6.83 2.85 15.39
CA PHE A 119 -7.90 1.86 15.41
C PHE A 119 -7.75 0.90 16.60
N ASN A 120 -6.53 0.47 16.92
CA ASN A 120 -6.30 -0.42 18.06
C ASN A 120 -6.68 0.23 19.37
N ILE A 121 -6.42 1.53 19.54
CA ILE A 121 -6.84 2.29 20.72
C ILE A 121 -8.37 2.33 20.80
N PHE A 122 -9.02 2.66 19.69
CA PHE A 122 -10.48 2.69 19.59
C PHE A 122 -11.08 1.31 19.88
N SER A 123 -10.54 0.26 19.26
CA SER A 123 -10.99 -1.13 19.44
C SER A 123 -10.87 -1.58 20.89
N SER A 124 -9.76 -1.24 21.56
CA SER A 124 -9.58 -1.57 22.98
C SER A 124 -10.64 -0.96 23.87
N LYS A 125 -11.12 0.21 23.51
CA LYS A 125 -12.13 0.92 24.29
C LYS A 125 -13.53 0.36 24.08
N TRP A 126 -13.88 -0.08 22.89
CA TRP A 126 -15.25 -0.40 22.50
C TRP A 126 -15.53 -1.86 22.13
N MET A 127 -14.51 -2.70 22.11
CA MET A 127 -14.69 -4.14 21.87
C MET A 127 -15.30 -4.86 23.09
#